data_fc2a1500eda90f8ae84f629b32ea1099
#
_entry.id   fc2a1500eda90f8ae84f629b32ea1099
#
_cell.length_a   1.000
_cell.length_b   1.000
_cell.length_c   1.000
_cell.angle_alpha   90.00
_cell.angle_beta   90.00
_cell.angle_gamma   90.00
#
_symmetry.space_group_name_H-M   'P 1'
#
loop_
_entity.id
_entity.type
_entity.pdbx_description
1 polymer ?
#
loop_
_entity_poly.entity_id
_entity_poly.type
_entity_poly.pdbx_seq_one_letter_code
_entity_poly.pdbx_strand_id
1 'polypeptide(L)'
;MNNHTRRFPYIFAAAVAFAGFALGASQMQARAEEQASTQTQSGADRVSVTLSDPARPALVKASLIDGGITVKAYEGKEVIVEARARNHESARQESGPKRISIATTGLTVEEENNQVNINTESFARAIDLSISVPVHTSLHLRAVNDGDIAVTGVDGEMDIDNVNGSVTLNNIAGSAVAHALNGRLLVTFTRINQKPMAFSSLNGDIDVTFPADLKANVSLRSDRGDVFSDFDVQMQASSAKPIVEDGRDHGGKYRVKIDKTVRGSINGGGPELQFTNFNGQIYIRKAGAAR
;
A
#
# COMPACT_ATOMS: atom_id res chain seq x y z
N MET A 1 -4.47 92.05 -51.40
CA MET A 1 -4.22 91.56 -52.80
C MET A 1 -3.71 90.15 -52.72
N ASN A 2 -4.50 89.19 -53.28
CA ASN A 2 -4.21 87.88 -53.85
C ASN A 2 -3.46 86.84 -53.01
N ASN A 3 -4.24 85.72 -52.65
CA ASN A 3 -4.56 84.55 -53.40
C ASN A 3 -3.42 83.51 -53.51
N HIS A 4 -3.56 82.32 -53.01
CA HIS A 4 -3.98 81.07 -53.60
C HIS A 4 -3.65 79.88 -52.75
N THR A 5 -4.68 79.22 -52.25
CA THR A 5 -5.06 77.79 -52.48
C THR A 5 -3.97 76.80 -52.89
N ARG A 6 -3.91 75.64 -52.13
CA ARG A 6 -4.15 74.24 -52.56
C ARG A 6 -3.71 73.26 -51.51
N ARG A 7 -4.68 72.57 -50.90
CA ARG A 7 -5.13 71.17 -51.05
C ARG A 7 -4.13 70.08 -50.62
N PHE A 8 -4.46 69.46 -49.50
CA PHE A 8 -4.61 68.03 -49.17
C PHE A 8 -3.98 66.98 -50.13
N PRO A 9 -3.74 65.65 -49.69
CA PRO A 9 -4.13 64.93 -48.47
C PRO A 9 -3.07 63.85 -48.03
N TYR A 10 -3.54 62.96 -47.19
CA TYR A 10 -3.00 61.64 -46.77
C TYR A 10 -2.15 61.61 -45.48
N ILE A 11 -2.83 61.53 -44.34
CA ILE A 11 -2.40 60.69 -43.22
C ILE A 11 -3.65 60.14 -42.56
N PHE A 12 -4.15 59.05 -43.07
CA PHE A 12 -5.11 58.16 -42.44
C PHE A 12 -4.73 56.75 -42.89
N ALA A 13 -3.87 56.05 -42.12
CA ALA A 13 -3.74 54.61 -42.16
C ALA A 13 -2.52 54.15 -41.34
N ALA A 14 -2.51 54.33 -40.01
CA ALA A 14 -1.55 53.64 -39.16
C ALA A 14 -2.00 53.48 -37.67
N ALA A 15 -3.30 53.52 -37.42
CA ALA A 15 -3.79 53.41 -36.01
C ALA A 15 -4.68 52.18 -35.72
N VAL A 16 -4.83 51.21 -36.64
CA VAL A 16 -5.71 50.05 -36.45
C VAL A 16 -4.97 48.71 -36.21
N ALA A 17 -3.65 48.67 -36.45
CA ALA A 17 -2.90 47.40 -36.32
C ALA A 17 -2.35 47.09 -34.90
N PHE A 18 -2.39 48.00 -33.94
CA PHE A 18 -1.83 47.80 -32.59
C PHE A 18 -2.87 47.37 -31.51
N ALA A 19 -4.18 47.57 -31.76
CA ALA A 19 -5.22 47.20 -30.81
C ALA A 19 -5.58 45.69 -30.81
N GLY A 20 -5.31 44.98 -31.89
CA GLY A 20 -5.63 43.53 -32.05
C GLY A 20 -4.63 42.61 -31.36
N PHE A 21 -3.37 43.05 -31.19
CA PHE A 21 -2.34 42.20 -30.57
C PHE A 21 -2.37 42.23 -29.03
N ALA A 22 -2.83 43.32 -28.43
CA ALA A 22 -2.97 43.44 -26.99
C ALA A 22 -4.14 42.65 -26.41
N LEU A 23 -5.26 42.51 -27.18
CA LEU A 23 -6.40 41.70 -26.76
C LEU A 23 -6.13 40.19 -26.84
N GLY A 24 -5.33 39.75 -27.81
CA GLY A 24 -4.94 38.33 -27.95
C GLY A 24 -3.99 37.84 -26.84
N ALA A 25 -3.06 38.67 -26.43
CA ALA A 25 -2.12 38.35 -25.34
C ALA A 25 -2.82 38.30 -23.97
N SER A 26 -3.77 39.21 -23.74
CA SER A 26 -4.55 39.24 -22.48
C SER A 26 -5.51 38.05 -22.34
N GLN A 27 -6.08 37.59 -23.45
CA GLN A 27 -6.92 36.37 -23.42
C GLN A 27 -6.13 35.08 -23.31
N MET A 28 -4.88 35.04 -23.83
CA MET A 28 -3.99 33.89 -23.64
C MET A 28 -3.47 33.78 -22.20
N GLN A 29 -3.16 34.89 -21.56
CA GLN A 29 -2.76 34.90 -20.15
C GLN A 29 -3.92 34.53 -19.21
N ALA A 30 -5.11 35.06 -19.43
CA ALA A 30 -6.31 34.70 -18.66
C ALA A 30 -6.66 33.20 -18.81
N ARG A 31 -6.45 32.63 -20.00
CA ARG A 31 -6.71 31.19 -20.25
C ARG A 31 -5.64 30.28 -19.67
N ALA A 32 -4.39 30.74 -19.52
CA ALA A 32 -3.32 30.03 -18.84
C ALA A 32 -3.50 30.05 -17.33
N GLU A 33 -3.97 31.17 -16.76
CA GLU A 33 -4.31 31.27 -15.34
C GLU A 33 -5.57 30.48 -14.98
N GLU A 34 -6.57 30.39 -15.86
CA GLU A 34 -7.77 29.58 -15.65
C GLU A 34 -7.48 28.07 -15.73
N GLN A 35 -6.47 27.62 -16.47
CA GLN A 35 -6.03 26.24 -16.49
C GLN A 35 -5.17 25.86 -15.28
N ALA A 36 -4.49 26.81 -14.65
CA ALA A 36 -3.72 26.59 -13.44
C ALA A 36 -4.61 26.55 -12.17
N SER A 37 -5.81 27.12 -12.20
CA SER A 37 -6.72 27.22 -11.05
C SER A 37 -7.75 26.10 -10.91
N THR A 38 -7.78 25.12 -11.82
CA THR A 38 -8.81 24.04 -11.81
C THR A 38 -8.31 22.73 -11.16
N GLN A 39 -7.17 22.74 -10.45
CA GLN A 39 -6.66 21.53 -9.77
C GLN A 39 -6.73 21.56 -8.24
N THR A 40 -7.50 22.43 -7.63
CA THR A 40 -7.60 22.50 -6.16
C THR A 40 -9.03 22.34 -5.66
N GLN A 41 -9.62 21.15 -5.85
CA GLN A 41 -10.85 20.74 -5.14
C GLN A 41 -10.98 19.23 -4.98
N SER A 42 -9.97 18.56 -4.47
CA SER A 42 -10.19 17.32 -3.73
C SER A 42 -9.32 17.44 -2.48
N GLY A 43 -9.93 17.30 -1.30
CA GLY A 43 -9.22 17.35 -0.01
C GLY A 43 -8.24 16.17 0.20
N ALA A 44 -7.51 15.82 -0.86
CA ALA A 44 -6.46 14.81 -0.89
C ALA A 44 -5.17 15.44 -1.42
N ASP A 45 -4.09 15.26 -0.70
CA ASP A 45 -2.76 15.61 -1.17
C ASP A 45 -2.29 14.54 -2.15
N ARG A 46 -1.85 14.93 -3.36
CA ARG A 46 -1.39 14.01 -4.40
C ARG A 46 0.01 14.36 -4.86
N VAL A 47 0.89 13.36 -4.88
CA VAL A 47 2.28 13.47 -5.33
C VAL A 47 2.58 12.37 -6.33
N SER A 48 3.22 12.70 -7.45
CA SER A 48 3.79 11.75 -8.41
C SER A 48 5.30 11.81 -8.32
N VAL A 49 5.94 10.65 -8.19
CA VAL A 49 7.39 10.52 -8.03
C VAL A 49 7.95 9.67 -9.15
N THR A 50 8.84 10.25 -9.93
CA THR A 50 9.59 9.54 -10.98
C THR A 50 10.72 8.75 -10.33
N LEU A 51 10.85 7.47 -10.67
CA LEU A 51 11.93 6.60 -10.19
C LEU A 51 13.28 6.97 -10.83
N SER A 52 14.36 6.89 -10.07
CA SER A 52 15.73 7.13 -10.54
C SER A 52 16.11 6.19 -11.69
N ASP A 53 15.66 4.93 -11.66
CA ASP A 53 15.83 3.95 -12.74
C ASP A 53 14.54 3.14 -12.95
N PRO A 54 13.64 3.59 -13.84
CA PRO A 54 12.36 2.92 -14.09
C PRO A 54 12.49 1.52 -14.72
N ALA A 55 13.69 1.10 -15.12
CA ALA A 55 13.94 -0.24 -15.67
C ALA A 55 14.20 -1.29 -14.58
N ARG A 56 14.49 -0.86 -13.35
CA ARG A 56 14.69 -1.75 -12.21
C ARG A 56 13.47 -1.76 -11.31
N PRO A 57 13.21 -2.87 -10.59
CA PRO A 57 12.17 -2.92 -9.58
C PRO A 57 12.33 -1.82 -8.52
N ALA A 58 11.23 -1.21 -8.14
CA ALA A 58 11.19 -0.22 -7.06
C ALA A 58 10.96 -0.89 -5.70
N LEU A 59 11.30 -0.17 -4.62
CA LEU A 59 10.92 -0.51 -3.25
C LEU A 59 10.10 0.66 -2.69
N VAL A 60 8.86 0.40 -2.32
CA VAL A 60 7.99 1.39 -1.68
C VAL A 60 7.80 1.06 -0.21
N LYS A 61 8.10 2.02 0.65
CA LYS A 61 7.93 1.94 2.09
C LYS A 61 6.90 2.95 2.56
N ALA A 62 5.88 2.50 3.29
CA ALA A 62 4.87 3.36 3.88
C ALA A 62 4.52 2.90 5.29
N SER A 63 4.37 3.85 6.22
CA SER A 63 3.99 3.57 7.60
C SER A 63 2.94 4.55 8.06
N LEU A 64 1.86 4.03 8.65
CA LEU A 64 0.78 4.81 9.24
C LEU A 64 0.53 4.40 10.69
N ILE A 65 0.29 5.38 11.55
CA ILE A 65 -0.19 5.14 12.92
C ILE A 65 -1.70 4.94 12.92
N ASP A 66 -2.44 5.81 12.22
CA ASP A 66 -3.89 5.75 12.11
C ASP A 66 -4.33 5.89 10.65
N GLY A 67 -5.08 4.91 10.15
CA GLY A 67 -5.64 4.86 8.80
C GLY A 67 -5.19 3.68 7.97
N GLY A 68 -5.71 3.58 6.75
CA GLY A 68 -5.51 2.45 5.84
C GLY A 68 -4.54 2.73 4.71
N ILE A 69 -3.94 1.66 4.18
CA ILE A 69 -3.03 1.71 3.03
C ILE A 69 -3.60 0.86 1.90
N THR A 70 -3.86 1.47 0.76
CA THR A 70 -4.28 0.76 -0.45
C THR A 70 -3.21 0.92 -1.52
N VAL A 71 -2.66 -0.20 -2.01
CA VAL A 71 -1.67 -0.22 -3.08
C VAL A 71 -2.25 -0.92 -4.29
N LYS A 72 -2.12 -0.32 -5.46
CA LYS A 72 -2.53 -0.91 -6.74
C LYS A 72 -1.40 -0.85 -7.75
N ALA A 73 -1.10 -1.97 -8.38
CA ALA A 73 -0.19 -1.99 -9.50
C ALA A 73 -0.85 -1.40 -10.76
N TYR A 74 -0.05 -0.73 -11.61
CA TYR A 74 -0.49 -0.20 -12.89
C TYR A 74 0.65 -0.22 -13.92
N GLU A 75 0.31 -0.08 -15.20
CA GLU A 75 1.24 -0.08 -16.34
C GLU A 75 1.97 1.27 -16.49
N GLY A 76 2.57 1.77 -15.41
CA GLY A 76 3.29 3.04 -15.40
C GLY A 76 4.73 2.90 -14.89
N LYS A 77 5.45 4.03 -14.83
CA LYS A 77 6.86 4.11 -14.41
C LYS A 77 7.08 5.01 -13.20
N GLU A 78 6.01 5.55 -12.65
CA GLU A 78 6.05 6.48 -11.52
C GLU A 78 5.33 5.87 -10.32
N VAL A 79 5.66 6.33 -9.13
CA VAL A 79 4.88 6.04 -7.93
C VAL A 79 3.97 7.22 -7.66
N ILE A 80 2.65 6.98 -7.65
CA ILE A 80 1.65 8.02 -7.40
C ILE A 80 1.07 7.78 -6.01
N VAL A 81 1.14 8.79 -5.16
CA VAL A 81 0.67 8.75 -3.77
C VAL A 81 -0.44 9.76 -3.59
N GLU A 82 -1.56 9.31 -3.09
CA GLU A 82 -2.68 10.15 -2.67
C GLU A 82 -2.93 9.94 -1.19
N ALA A 83 -2.87 11.01 -0.41
CA ALA A 83 -3.17 10.99 1.02
C ALA A 83 -4.45 11.78 1.30
N ARG A 84 -5.38 11.16 2.01
CA ARG A 84 -6.65 11.78 2.40
C ARG A 84 -6.86 11.68 3.91
N ALA A 85 -7.01 12.82 4.56
CA ALA A 85 -7.39 12.85 5.96
C ALA A 85 -8.87 12.42 6.12
N ARG A 86 -9.14 11.47 7.03
CA ARG A 86 -10.51 11.12 7.42
C ARG A 86 -11.09 12.27 8.24
N ASN A 87 -12.18 12.85 7.75
CA ASN A 87 -12.95 13.81 8.52
C ASN A 87 -13.81 13.04 9.54
N HIS A 88 -13.50 13.14 10.81
CA HIS A 88 -14.49 12.85 11.84
C HIS A 88 -15.53 13.98 11.78
N GLU A 89 -16.68 13.71 11.21
CA GLU A 89 -17.87 14.56 11.40
C GLU A 89 -18.25 14.57 12.87
N SER A 90 -17.62 15.43 13.63
CA SER A 90 -18.15 15.82 14.94
C SER A 90 -19.35 16.72 14.67
N ALA A 91 -20.51 16.11 14.52
CA ALA A 91 -21.79 16.79 14.54
C ALA A 91 -22.08 17.33 15.95
N ARG A 92 -21.31 18.31 16.39
CA ARG A 92 -21.65 19.17 17.50
C ARG A 92 -21.57 20.61 17.01
N GLN A 93 -22.69 21.17 16.64
CA GLN A 93 -22.87 22.61 16.60
C GLN A 93 -22.70 23.15 18.04
N GLU A 94 -21.46 23.44 18.39
CA GLU A 94 -21.20 24.20 19.60
C GLU A 94 -21.32 25.68 19.24
N SER A 95 -22.19 26.37 19.96
CA SER A 95 -22.26 27.84 19.97
C SER A 95 -20.95 28.36 20.58
N GLY A 96 -19.99 28.78 19.74
CA GLY A 96 -18.66 29.25 20.15
C GLY A 96 -17.77 29.64 18.97
N PRO A 97 -16.50 29.91 19.18
CA PRO A 97 -15.55 30.23 18.11
C PRO A 97 -15.51 29.13 17.04
N LYS A 98 -15.58 29.52 15.77
CA LYS A 98 -15.52 28.56 14.67
C LYS A 98 -14.13 27.87 14.64
N ARG A 99 -14.14 26.55 14.67
CA ARG A 99 -12.92 25.74 14.48
C ARG A 99 -12.42 25.91 13.04
N ILE A 100 -11.19 26.39 12.87
CA ILE A 100 -10.49 26.38 11.59
C ILE A 100 -9.84 25.00 11.46
N SER A 101 -10.33 24.17 10.53
CA SER A 101 -9.70 22.87 10.28
C SER A 101 -8.61 23.04 9.23
N ILE A 102 -7.39 22.64 9.59
CA ILE A 102 -6.25 22.56 8.65
C ILE A 102 -6.36 21.18 7.99
N ALA A 103 -6.59 21.13 6.68
CA ALA A 103 -6.89 19.90 5.94
C ALA A 103 -5.65 19.23 5.32
N THR A 104 -4.44 19.64 5.69
CA THR A 104 -3.21 19.03 5.18
C THR A 104 -2.89 17.73 5.89
N THR A 105 -2.38 16.72 5.14
CA THR A 105 -2.00 15.41 5.68
C THR A 105 -0.57 15.37 6.19
N GLY A 106 0.24 16.39 5.93
CA GLY A 106 1.67 16.36 6.20
C GLY A 106 2.41 15.28 5.39
N LEU A 107 1.90 14.96 4.19
CA LEU A 107 2.48 13.96 3.32
C LEU A 107 3.88 14.37 2.88
N THR A 108 4.86 13.53 3.15
CA THR A 108 6.23 13.63 2.65
C THR A 108 6.54 12.37 1.84
N VAL A 109 7.02 12.55 0.62
CA VAL A 109 7.43 11.45 -0.27
C VAL A 109 8.84 11.72 -0.73
N GLU A 110 9.74 10.81 -0.44
CA GLU A 110 11.16 10.89 -0.80
C GLU A 110 11.53 9.69 -1.65
N GLU A 111 12.26 9.92 -2.73
CA GLU A 111 12.80 8.86 -3.58
C GLU A 111 14.33 8.95 -3.59
N GLU A 112 14.97 7.82 -3.36
CA GLU A 112 16.41 7.65 -3.47
C GLU A 112 16.74 6.24 -3.98
N ASN A 113 17.47 6.11 -5.09
CA ASN A 113 17.94 4.83 -5.63
C ASN A 113 16.83 3.80 -5.87
N ASN A 114 15.70 4.19 -6.42
CA ASN A 114 14.47 3.40 -6.61
C ASN A 114 13.77 2.98 -5.29
N GLN A 115 14.12 3.58 -4.19
CA GLN A 115 13.41 3.43 -2.93
C GLN A 115 12.55 4.67 -2.67
N VAL A 116 11.24 4.49 -2.56
CA VAL A 116 10.28 5.56 -2.25
C VAL A 116 9.83 5.40 -0.81
N ASN A 117 10.10 6.41 0.02
CA ASN A 117 9.68 6.47 1.41
C ASN A 117 8.49 7.43 1.53
N ILE A 118 7.38 6.95 2.09
CA ILE A 118 6.13 7.69 2.24
C ILE A 118 5.85 7.83 3.73
N ASN A 119 5.81 9.07 4.21
CA ASN A 119 5.55 9.41 5.60
C ASN A 119 4.44 10.45 5.69
N THR A 120 3.74 10.47 6.83
CA THR A 120 2.74 11.48 7.15
C THR A 120 3.03 12.03 8.54
N GLU A 121 2.97 13.35 8.71
CA GLU A 121 3.23 13.99 10.01
C GLU A 121 1.98 14.16 10.88
N SER A 122 0.84 13.66 10.44
CA SER A 122 -0.43 13.81 11.18
C SER A 122 -0.57 12.77 12.27
N PHE A 123 -0.34 13.16 13.51
CA PHE A 123 -0.60 12.34 14.70
C PHE A 123 -2.05 12.51 15.24
N ALA A 124 -2.83 13.44 14.70
CA ALA A 124 -4.13 13.83 15.23
C ALA A 124 -5.32 13.35 14.40
N ARG A 125 -5.10 12.77 13.25
CA ARG A 125 -6.16 12.31 12.31
C ARG A 125 -5.73 11.06 11.59
N ALA A 126 -6.69 10.15 11.39
CA ALA A 126 -6.50 9.01 10.52
C ALA A 126 -6.32 9.47 9.06
N ILE A 127 -5.36 8.90 8.36
CA ILE A 127 -5.04 9.20 6.96
C ILE A 127 -5.17 7.92 6.14
N ASP A 128 -5.92 8.00 5.05
CA ASP A 128 -5.95 6.94 4.06
C ASP A 128 -4.95 7.23 2.94
N LEU A 129 -4.03 6.29 2.72
CA LEU A 129 -3.07 6.32 1.62
C LEU A 129 -3.57 5.45 0.47
N SER A 130 -3.61 6.03 -0.74
CA SER A 130 -3.79 5.31 -1.99
C SER A 130 -2.52 5.44 -2.82
N ILE A 131 -1.86 4.32 -3.08
CA ILE A 131 -0.56 4.30 -3.75
C ILE A 131 -0.68 3.50 -5.04
N SER A 132 -0.39 4.12 -6.18
CA SER A 132 -0.27 3.42 -7.46
C SER A 132 1.20 3.20 -7.76
N VAL A 133 1.58 1.95 -8.05
CA VAL A 133 2.97 1.55 -8.25
C VAL A 133 3.15 0.80 -9.58
N PRO A 134 4.33 0.82 -10.21
CA PRO A 134 4.65 -0.09 -11.29
C PRO A 134 4.46 -1.55 -10.87
N VAL A 135 4.11 -2.44 -11.81
CA VAL A 135 3.85 -3.87 -11.51
C VAL A 135 5.01 -4.52 -10.75
N HIS A 136 6.25 -4.28 -11.18
CA HIS A 136 7.46 -4.84 -10.54
C HIS A 136 7.94 -3.94 -9.40
N THR A 137 7.25 -4.01 -8.27
CA THR A 137 7.56 -3.21 -7.07
C THR A 137 7.56 -4.08 -5.83
N SER A 138 8.58 -3.96 -5.00
CA SER A 138 8.59 -4.53 -3.66
C SER A 138 7.98 -3.56 -2.66
N LEU A 139 7.30 -4.07 -1.65
CA LEU A 139 6.53 -3.28 -0.68
C LEU A 139 6.99 -3.58 0.75
N HIS A 140 7.16 -2.52 1.55
CA HIS A 140 7.26 -2.61 3.00
C HIS A 140 6.21 -1.69 3.62
N LEU A 141 5.10 -2.27 4.07
CA LEU A 141 3.93 -1.53 4.54
C LEU A 141 3.63 -1.85 6.00
N ARG A 142 3.38 -0.80 6.77
CA ARG A 142 2.99 -0.93 8.18
C ARG A 142 1.82 -0.03 8.51
N ALA A 143 0.80 -0.59 9.17
CA ALA A 143 -0.31 0.16 9.76
C ALA A 143 -0.54 -0.29 11.21
N VAL A 144 -0.92 0.64 12.09
CA VAL A 144 -1.10 0.33 13.51
C VAL A 144 -2.57 0.33 13.90
N ASN A 145 -3.27 1.44 13.68
CA ASN A 145 -4.65 1.62 14.12
C ASN A 145 -5.59 1.97 12.97
N ASP A 146 -6.83 1.55 13.12
CA ASP A 146 -8.02 2.03 12.40
C ASP A 146 -7.92 1.95 10.86
N GLY A 147 -7.21 0.93 10.35
CA GLY A 147 -7.18 0.76 8.90
C GLY A 147 -6.66 -0.59 8.43
N ASP A 148 -7.16 -0.98 7.26
CA ASP A 148 -6.75 -2.18 6.57
C ASP A 148 -5.57 -1.88 5.62
N ILE A 149 -4.79 -2.92 5.32
CA ILE A 149 -3.81 -2.87 4.24
C ILE A 149 -4.34 -3.71 3.08
N ALA A 150 -4.50 -3.09 1.92
CA ALA A 150 -4.94 -3.75 0.69
C ALA A 150 -3.92 -3.58 -0.44
N VAL A 151 -3.45 -4.68 -1.04
CA VAL A 151 -2.51 -4.67 -2.16
C VAL A 151 -3.10 -5.45 -3.32
N THR A 152 -3.00 -4.93 -4.54
CA THR A 152 -3.55 -5.60 -5.73
C THR A 152 -2.57 -5.54 -6.90
N GLY A 153 -2.31 -6.71 -7.50
CA GLY A 153 -1.63 -6.86 -8.79
C GLY A 153 -0.12 -6.64 -8.78
N VAL A 154 0.51 -6.58 -7.61
CA VAL A 154 1.95 -6.32 -7.48
C VAL A 154 2.76 -7.60 -7.65
N ASP A 155 3.88 -7.51 -8.38
CA ASP A 155 4.87 -8.56 -8.56
C ASP A 155 6.19 -8.14 -7.91
N GLY A 156 6.50 -8.69 -6.73
CA GLY A 156 7.68 -8.33 -5.95
C GLY A 156 7.74 -9.04 -4.61
N GLU A 157 8.57 -8.52 -3.73
CA GLU A 157 8.67 -8.96 -2.34
C GLU A 157 7.81 -8.06 -1.47
N MET A 158 6.97 -8.64 -0.65
CA MET A 158 6.04 -7.91 0.22
C MET A 158 6.32 -8.23 1.67
N ASP A 159 6.57 -7.18 2.46
CA ASP A 159 6.72 -7.23 3.90
C ASP A 159 5.63 -6.34 4.51
N ILE A 160 4.61 -6.96 5.11
CA ILE A 160 3.36 -6.31 5.47
C ILE A 160 3.04 -6.57 6.93
N ASP A 161 2.95 -5.49 7.72
CA ASP A 161 2.58 -5.54 9.12
C ASP A 161 1.31 -4.70 9.38
N ASN A 162 0.28 -5.31 9.96
CA ASN A 162 -0.89 -4.59 10.45
C ASN A 162 -1.21 -4.99 11.89
N VAL A 163 -1.37 -4.03 12.78
CA VAL A 163 -1.69 -4.31 14.18
C VAL A 163 -3.19 -4.43 14.40
N ASN A 164 -3.97 -3.43 13.99
CA ASN A 164 -5.42 -3.41 14.18
C ASN A 164 -6.14 -3.16 12.85
N GLY A 165 -6.29 -4.22 12.08
CA GLY A 165 -6.94 -4.21 10.78
C GLY A 165 -6.58 -5.46 9.98
N SER A 166 -7.32 -5.69 8.91
CA SER A 166 -7.09 -6.82 8.02
C SER A 166 -6.01 -6.53 6.99
N VAL A 167 -5.37 -7.59 6.51
CA VAL A 167 -4.44 -7.55 5.40
C VAL A 167 -5.02 -8.32 4.23
N THR A 168 -5.16 -7.69 3.08
CA THR A 168 -5.69 -8.30 1.86
C THR A 168 -4.70 -8.09 0.71
N LEU A 169 -4.12 -9.19 0.23
CA LEU A 169 -3.19 -9.20 -0.89
C LEU A 169 -3.83 -9.96 -2.06
N ASN A 170 -4.30 -9.23 -3.08
CA ASN A 170 -5.03 -9.82 -4.20
C ASN A 170 -4.19 -9.89 -5.47
N ASN A 171 -4.18 -11.08 -6.11
CA ASN A 171 -3.53 -11.30 -7.40
C ASN A 171 -2.07 -10.85 -7.41
N ILE A 172 -1.34 -11.17 -6.34
CA ILE A 172 0.06 -10.83 -6.21
C ILE A 172 0.97 -11.92 -6.82
N ALA A 173 2.18 -11.53 -7.19
CA ALA A 173 3.23 -12.44 -7.62
C ALA A 173 4.51 -12.20 -6.81
N GLY A 174 5.35 -13.25 -6.66
CA GLY A 174 6.61 -13.15 -5.93
C GLY A 174 6.58 -13.84 -4.58
N SER A 175 6.89 -13.13 -3.50
CA SER A 175 6.90 -13.65 -2.11
C SER A 175 6.28 -12.66 -1.14
N ALA A 176 5.76 -13.16 -0.03
CA ALA A 176 5.18 -12.33 1.01
C ALA A 176 5.54 -12.82 2.43
N VAL A 177 5.86 -11.86 3.28
CA VAL A 177 5.83 -11.98 4.74
C VAL A 177 4.71 -11.07 5.19
N ALA A 178 3.67 -11.61 5.81
CA ALA A 178 2.50 -10.84 6.18
C ALA A 178 2.03 -11.18 7.60
N HIS A 179 1.88 -10.13 8.40
CA HIS A 179 1.46 -10.20 9.79
C HIS A 179 0.21 -9.36 10.01
N ALA A 180 -0.84 -9.96 10.57
CA ALA A 180 -2.02 -9.25 11.03
C ALA A 180 -2.24 -9.59 12.51
N LEU A 181 -1.98 -8.65 13.43
CA LEU A 181 -2.12 -8.97 14.85
C LEU A 181 -3.60 -9.19 15.22
N ASN A 182 -4.44 -8.20 14.93
CA ASN A 182 -5.88 -8.25 15.19
C ASN A 182 -6.64 -8.00 13.87
N GLY A 183 -6.75 -9.04 13.05
CA GLY A 183 -7.42 -8.95 11.77
C GLY A 183 -7.22 -10.20 10.92
N ARG A 184 -8.02 -10.30 9.88
CA ARG A 184 -7.95 -11.38 8.91
C ARG A 184 -6.80 -11.15 7.94
N LEU A 185 -6.10 -12.22 7.59
CA LEU A 185 -5.09 -12.22 6.54
C LEU A 185 -5.64 -13.00 5.33
N LEU A 186 -5.91 -12.29 4.24
CA LEU A 186 -6.39 -12.85 3.00
C LEU A 186 -5.35 -12.63 1.89
N VAL A 187 -4.81 -13.69 1.30
CA VAL A 187 -3.78 -13.61 0.28
C VAL A 187 -4.13 -14.48 -0.92
N THR A 188 -3.99 -13.93 -2.13
CA THR A 188 -4.17 -14.69 -3.38
C THR A 188 -2.96 -14.48 -4.28
N PHE A 189 -2.21 -15.56 -4.51
CA PHE A 189 -1.06 -15.58 -5.40
C PHE A 189 -1.47 -16.00 -6.82
N THR A 190 -0.95 -15.26 -7.81
CA THR A 190 -0.97 -15.70 -9.21
C THR A 190 0.27 -16.52 -9.57
N ARG A 191 1.40 -16.23 -8.92
CA ARG A 191 2.69 -16.91 -9.07
C ARG A 191 3.53 -16.70 -7.82
N ILE A 192 4.29 -17.72 -7.42
CA ILE A 192 5.28 -17.61 -6.33
C ILE A 192 6.70 -17.73 -6.87
N ASN A 193 7.65 -17.18 -6.14
CA ASN A 193 9.09 -17.42 -6.35
C ASN A 193 9.63 -18.49 -5.38
N GLN A 194 10.94 -18.75 -5.42
CA GLN A 194 11.58 -19.76 -4.57
C GLN A 194 12.04 -19.23 -3.20
N LYS A 195 11.51 -18.06 -2.78
CA LYS A 195 11.84 -17.47 -1.47
C LYS A 195 10.91 -18.00 -0.38
N PRO A 196 11.39 -18.13 0.86
CA PRO A 196 10.55 -18.45 2.00
C PRO A 196 9.48 -17.37 2.22
N MET A 197 8.31 -17.79 2.71
CA MET A 197 7.19 -16.91 3.04
C MET A 197 6.68 -17.21 4.45
N ALA A 198 6.12 -16.19 5.11
CA ALA A 198 5.55 -16.34 6.44
C ALA A 198 4.22 -15.58 6.55
N PHE A 199 3.23 -16.24 7.13
CA PHE A 199 1.91 -15.70 7.36
C PHE A 199 1.55 -15.89 8.83
N SER A 200 1.23 -14.80 9.53
CA SER A 200 0.87 -14.92 10.93
C SER A 200 -0.28 -14.01 11.33
N SER A 201 -1.12 -14.52 12.25
CA SER A 201 -2.15 -13.75 12.93
C SER A 201 -2.21 -14.13 14.41
N LEU A 202 -2.52 -13.16 15.28
CA LEU A 202 -2.86 -13.46 16.67
C LEU A 202 -4.36 -13.71 16.82
N ASN A 203 -5.19 -12.82 16.26
CA ASN A 203 -6.65 -12.89 16.32
C ASN A 203 -7.23 -12.64 14.92
N GLY A 204 -7.51 -13.73 14.21
CA GLY A 204 -8.10 -13.69 12.88
C GLY A 204 -7.70 -14.91 12.07
N ASP A 205 -8.45 -15.17 11.01
CA ASP A 205 -8.16 -16.28 10.10
C ASP A 205 -7.03 -15.91 9.14
N ILE A 206 -6.26 -16.92 8.78
CA ILE A 206 -5.27 -16.85 7.70
C ILE A 206 -5.82 -17.66 6.53
N ASP A 207 -6.10 -17.00 5.41
CA ASP A 207 -6.64 -17.63 4.20
C ASP A 207 -5.75 -17.30 3.01
N VAL A 208 -4.95 -18.28 2.57
CA VAL A 208 -3.96 -18.08 1.49
C VAL A 208 -4.25 -19.01 0.33
N THR A 209 -4.49 -18.42 -0.84
CA THR A 209 -4.72 -19.14 -2.09
C THR A 209 -3.45 -19.13 -2.93
N PHE A 210 -2.97 -20.31 -3.29
CA PHE A 210 -1.79 -20.53 -4.12
C PHE A 210 -2.15 -21.07 -5.51
N PRO A 211 -1.27 -20.92 -6.51
CA PRO A 211 -1.39 -21.60 -7.79
C PRO A 211 -1.54 -23.12 -7.64
N ALA A 212 -2.25 -23.73 -8.58
CA ALA A 212 -2.60 -25.16 -8.50
C ALA A 212 -1.39 -26.11 -8.55
N ASP A 213 -0.28 -25.67 -9.11
CA ASP A 213 0.99 -26.36 -9.25
C ASP A 213 1.98 -26.09 -8.11
N LEU A 214 1.52 -25.56 -6.99
CA LEU A 214 2.34 -25.26 -5.82
C LEU A 214 3.22 -26.43 -5.43
N LYS A 215 4.53 -26.15 -5.27
CA LYS A 215 5.50 -27.03 -4.62
C LYS A 215 6.09 -26.29 -3.43
N ALA A 216 5.94 -26.83 -2.23
CA ALA A 216 6.38 -26.15 -1.03
C ALA A 216 6.64 -27.11 0.14
N ASN A 217 7.49 -26.68 1.06
CA ASN A 217 7.57 -27.24 2.40
C ASN A 217 6.71 -26.36 3.32
N VAL A 218 5.84 -26.95 4.11
CA VAL A 218 4.93 -26.22 5.00
C VAL A 218 5.29 -26.45 6.46
N SER A 219 5.28 -25.37 7.24
CA SER A 219 5.47 -25.35 8.68
C SER A 219 4.23 -24.69 9.30
N LEU A 220 3.41 -25.48 10.00
CA LEU A 220 2.08 -25.13 10.45
C LEU A 220 2.03 -25.11 11.97
N ARG A 221 1.57 -24.01 12.53
CA ARG A 221 1.34 -23.87 13.97
C ARG A 221 0.03 -23.14 14.21
N SER A 222 -0.89 -23.80 14.89
CA SER A 222 -2.11 -23.19 15.41
C SER A 222 -2.23 -23.52 16.89
N ASP A 223 -2.49 -22.52 17.73
CA ASP A 223 -2.69 -22.74 19.17
C ASP A 223 -4.17 -22.97 19.50
N ARG A 224 -5.10 -22.28 18.83
CA ARG A 224 -6.56 -22.38 18.99
C ARG A 224 -7.25 -22.25 17.63
N GLY A 225 -7.33 -23.32 16.90
CA GLY A 225 -7.97 -23.36 15.59
C GLY A 225 -7.45 -24.53 14.77
N ASP A 226 -8.15 -24.82 13.69
CA ASP A 226 -7.83 -25.91 12.79
C ASP A 226 -7.10 -25.41 11.54
N VAL A 227 -6.40 -26.33 10.88
CA VAL A 227 -5.73 -26.08 9.61
C VAL A 227 -6.42 -26.89 8.52
N PHE A 228 -6.81 -26.21 7.45
CA PHE A 228 -7.47 -26.79 6.28
C PHE A 228 -6.58 -26.61 5.05
N SER A 229 -6.49 -27.62 4.20
CA SER A 229 -5.71 -27.54 2.96
C SER A 229 -6.47 -28.21 1.80
N ASP A 230 -6.51 -27.53 0.66
CA ASP A 230 -6.99 -28.09 -0.62
C ASP A 230 -5.90 -28.91 -1.31
N PHE A 231 -4.65 -28.84 -0.83
CA PHE A 231 -3.54 -29.63 -1.32
C PHE A 231 -3.38 -30.90 -0.49
N ASP A 232 -2.89 -31.95 -1.13
CA ASP A 232 -2.42 -33.15 -0.43
C ASP A 232 -1.07 -32.85 0.23
N VAL A 233 -1.06 -32.82 1.56
CA VAL A 233 0.12 -32.50 2.37
C VAL A 233 0.72 -33.80 2.91
N GLN A 234 1.90 -34.16 2.44
CA GLN A 234 2.68 -35.29 2.97
C GLN A 234 3.29 -34.87 4.30
N MET A 235 2.67 -35.30 5.40
CA MET A 235 3.10 -34.95 6.75
C MET A 235 4.40 -35.65 7.11
N GLN A 236 5.35 -34.91 7.66
CA GLN A 236 6.57 -35.47 8.23
C GLN A 236 6.28 -35.96 9.66
N ALA A 237 6.78 -37.15 9.99
CA ALA A 237 6.66 -37.65 11.36
C ALA A 237 7.28 -36.62 12.35
N SER A 238 6.45 -36.15 13.28
CA SER A 238 6.92 -35.18 14.29
C SER A 238 7.97 -35.85 15.17
N SER A 239 9.24 -35.52 14.96
CA SER A 239 10.34 -35.88 15.89
C SER A 239 10.55 -34.77 16.92
N ALA A 240 9.47 -34.10 17.32
CA ALA A 240 9.55 -33.01 18.31
C ALA A 240 10.09 -33.56 19.64
N LYS A 241 11.40 -33.48 19.83
CA LYS A 241 12.01 -33.75 21.13
C LYS A 241 11.56 -32.66 22.09
N PRO A 242 11.09 -33.02 23.29
CA PRO A 242 10.77 -32.03 24.32
C PRO A 242 12.01 -31.18 24.60
N ILE A 243 11.85 -29.87 24.54
CA ILE A 243 12.89 -28.94 25.04
C ILE A 243 12.76 -28.91 26.56
N VAL A 244 13.77 -29.41 27.26
CA VAL A 244 13.82 -29.42 28.73
C VAL A 244 14.76 -28.31 29.16
N GLU A 245 14.23 -27.32 29.86
CA GLU A 245 14.99 -26.26 30.54
C GLU A 245 14.97 -26.55 32.04
N ASP A 246 16.08 -27.02 32.57
CA ASP A 246 16.23 -27.26 34.02
C ASP A 246 17.09 -26.16 34.66
N GLY A 247 16.44 -25.17 35.23
CA GLY A 247 17.09 -24.08 35.96
C GLY A 247 17.07 -24.23 37.46
N ARG A 248 16.68 -25.39 38.04
CA ARG A 248 16.50 -25.59 39.46
C ARG A 248 17.78 -25.41 40.26
N ASP A 249 18.93 -25.73 39.69
CA ASP A 249 20.24 -25.59 40.34
C ASP A 249 20.63 -24.13 40.60
N HIS A 250 19.97 -23.17 39.96
CA HIS A 250 20.19 -21.73 40.12
C HIS A 250 18.92 -20.99 40.59
N GLY A 251 18.03 -21.69 41.31
CA GLY A 251 16.77 -21.10 41.81
C GLY A 251 15.72 -20.85 40.73
N GLY A 252 15.91 -21.36 39.52
CA GLY A 252 15.01 -21.26 38.40
C GLY A 252 13.94 -22.36 38.37
N LYS A 253 13.17 -22.42 37.27
CA LYS A 253 12.05 -23.36 37.05
C LYS A 253 12.51 -24.52 36.18
N TYR A 254 11.94 -25.69 36.44
CA TYR A 254 11.96 -26.80 35.49
C TYR A 254 10.85 -26.59 34.49
N ARG A 255 11.16 -26.52 33.19
CA ARG A 255 10.19 -26.33 32.12
C ARG A 255 10.40 -27.40 31.02
N VAL A 256 9.33 -28.05 30.65
CA VAL A 256 9.30 -28.90 29.46
C VAL A 256 8.40 -28.22 28.44
N LYS A 257 8.94 -27.95 27.25
CA LYS A 257 8.19 -27.38 26.10
C LYS A 257 8.13 -28.41 24.97
N ILE A 258 6.94 -28.74 24.54
CA ILE A 258 6.73 -29.55 23.34
C ILE A 258 6.37 -28.60 22.20
N ASP A 259 7.11 -28.68 21.10
CA ASP A 259 6.81 -27.91 19.91
C ASP A 259 5.53 -28.46 19.25
N LYS A 260 4.54 -27.59 19.04
CA LYS A 260 3.28 -27.91 18.37
C LYS A 260 3.36 -27.76 16.86
N THR A 261 4.52 -27.41 16.31
CA THR A 261 4.71 -27.17 14.89
C THR A 261 4.63 -28.48 14.11
N VAL A 262 3.76 -28.52 13.14
CA VAL A 262 3.61 -29.62 12.22
C VAL A 262 4.29 -29.28 10.90
N ARG A 263 5.09 -30.19 10.34
CA ARG A 263 5.80 -30.00 9.08
C ARG A 263 5.31 -30.99 8.04
N GLY A 264 5.30 -30.54 6.80
CA GLY A 264 4.92 -31.37 5.66
C GLY A 264 5.45 -30.83 4.34
N SER A 265 5.19 -31.56 3.28
CA SER A 265 5.52 -31.12 1.92
C SER A 265 4.33 -31.26 0.97
N ILE A 266 4.23 -30.33 0.03
CA ILE A 266 3.24 -30.30 -1.05
C ILE A 266 3.98 -30.54 -2.36
N ASN A 267 3.52 -31.51 -3.16
CA ASN A 267 4.05 -31.85 -4.48
C ASN A 267 5.58 -32.01 -4.52
N GLY A 268 6.15 -32.71 -3.51
CA GLY A 268 7.57 -33.03 -3.43
C GLY A 268 8.44 -31.94 -2.81
N GLY A 269 7.85 -30.87 -2.26
CA GLY A 269 8.56 -29.82 -1.56
C GLY A 269 9.05 -28.68 -2.46
N GLY A 270 9.53 -27.60 -1.83
CA GLY A 270 9.97 -26.36 -2.47
C GLY A 270 10.34 -25.31 -1.42
N PRO A 271 10.05 -24.00 -1.65
CA PRO A 271 10.28 -22.96 -0.66
C PRO A 271 9.50 -23.22 0.62
N GLU A 272 10.02 -22.72 1.74
CA GLU A 272 9.35 -22.86 3.03
C GLU A 272 8.19 -21.87 3.16
N LEU A 273 7.01 -22.39 3.52
CA LEU A 273 5.81 -21.62 3.83
C LEU A 273 5.49 -21.82 5.30
N GLN A 274 5.64 -20.76 6.09
CA GLN A 274 5.36 -20.79 7.51
C GLN A 274 3.99 -20.16 7.79
N PHE A 275 3.13 -20.88 8.52
CA PHE A 275 1.84 -20.40 8.99
C PHE A 275 1.80 -20.48 10.52
N THR A 276 1.52 -19.35 11.16
CA THR A 276 1.42 -19.28 12.62
C THR A 276 0.15 -18.52 13.01
N ASN A 277 -0.77 -19.20 13.70
CA ASN A 277 -1.97 -18.59 14.22
C ASN A 277 -2.15 -18.89 15.70
N PHE A 278 -2.63 -17.93 16.47
CA PHE A 278 -2.97 -18.16 17.86
C PHE A 278 -4.47 -18.43 18.03
N ASN A 279 -5.33 -17.62 17.42
CA ASN A 279 -6.79 -17.69 17.57
C ASN A 279 -7.47 -17.41 16.22
N GLY A 280 -7.90 -18.48 15.56
CA GLY A 280 -8.51 -18.48 14.22
C GLY A 280 -8.07 -19.67 13.39
N GLN A 281 -8.65 -19.81 12.22
CA GLN A 281 -8.42 -20.91 11.29
C GLN A 281 -7.28 -20.59 10.32
N ILE A 282 -6.61 -21.61 9.80
CA ILE A 282 -5.65 -21.51 8.72
C ILE A 282 -6.20 -22.26 7.50
N TYR A 283 -6.34 -21.56 6.37
CA TYR A 283 -6.77 -22.14 5.10
C TYR A 283 -5.65 -22.01 4.07
N ILE A 284 -5.21 -23.13 3.51
CA ILE A 284 -4.25 -23.22 2.42
C ILE A 284 -5.02 -23.67 1.18
N ARG A 285 -5.40 -22.70 0.33
CA ARG A 285 -6.31 -22.96 -0.78
C ARG A 285 -5.58 -23.14 -2.10
N LYS A 286 -6.20 -23.91 -2.97
CA LYS A 286 -5.76 -24.12 -4.35
C LYS A 286 -6.59 -23.25 -5.30
N ALA A 287 -5.94 -22.49 -6.16
CA ALA A 287 -6.60 -21.68 -7.18
C ALA A 287 -7.44 -22.56 -8.10
N GLY A 288 -8.72 -22.16 -8.33
CA GLY A 288 -9.66 -22.94 -9.14
C GLY A 288 -10.36 -24.09 -8.43
N ALA A 289 -10.10 -24.33 -7.15
CA ALA A 289 -10.91 -25.29 -6.37
C ALA A 289 -12.33 -24.75 -6.20
N ALA A 290 -13.33 -25.62 -6.34
CA ALA A 290 -14.73 -25.26 -6.06
C ALA A 290 -14.89 -24.93 -4.57
N ARG A 291 -15.59 -23.83 -4.30
CA ARG A 291 -15.94 -23.38 -2.93
C ARG A 291 -17.18 -24.10 -2.43
#